data_6eb35634570dc82e1056521159b8a276
#
_entry.id   6eb35634570dc82e1056521159b8a276
#
_cell.length_a   1.000
_cell.length_b   1.000
_cell.length_c   1.000
_cell.angle_alpha   90.00
_cell.angle_beta   90.00
_cell.angle_gamma   90.00
#
_symmetry.space_group_name_H-M   'P 1'
#
loop_
_entity.id
_entity.type
_entity.pdbx_description
1 polymer ?
#
loop_
_entity_poly.entity_id
_entity_poly.type
_entity_poly.pdbx_seq_one_letter_code
_entity_poly.pdbx_strand_id
1 'polypeptide(L)'
;PLDEKLDGDEISEMWKDASRWKTGDKWRSFGWNVLEIDGHRVEQIDAAITKAKATKGVPTIIISRTIKGKSLEHMEDNPQWHGKAPDSDIVPIINSELDSQFLIAPSIIAGDMSNLENEVKRCVTGRSDLIHLDVMDGQFVPTKTFDHVKIKELRPLTVIPFDTHLMINDPVKHVKDYIDAGSDIVTVHAEVTDESSFGEIHDILKQHQVGVGFAINPDTELPEWSYKFLSSLDQLIVMSVIPGKSGQKYIEETHSKMSRLNSILNENNFSGCIEADGGVNLENIGSVFADG
;
A
#
# COMPACT_ATOMS: atom_id res chain seq x y z
N PRO A 1 -38.18 -18.65 22.51
CA PRO A 1 -36.98 -19.24 23.04
C PRO A 1 -36.06 -19.58 21.87
N LEU A 2 -34.97 -18.81 21.77
CA LEU A 2 -33.94 -18.99 20.75
C LEU A 2 -32.77 -19.80 21.37
N ASP A 3 -33.07 -21.04 21.77
CA ASP A 3 -32.09 -21.88 22.46
C ASP A 3 -31.56 -23.05 21.62
N GLU A 4 -31.86 -23.09 20.32
CA GLU A 4 -31.16 -24.01 19.42
C GLU A 4 -29.87 -23.31 18.92
N LYS A 5 -28.71 -23.81 19.38
CA LYS A 5 -27.42 -23.45 18.82
C LYS A 5 -27.42 -23.95 17.40
N LEU A 6 -27.51 -23.02 16.44
CA LEU A 6 -27.28 -23.30 15.04
C LEU A 6 -25.84 -23.84 14.89
N ASP A 7 -25.64 -24.88 14.13
CA ASP A 7 -24.29 -25.34 13.81
C ASP A 7 -23.59 -24.42 12.78
N GLY A 8 -22.32 -24.63 12.55
CA GLY A 8 -21.53 -23.77 11.66
C GLY A 8 -22.04 -23.76 10.22
N ASP A 9 -22.62 -24.87 9.76
CA ASP A 9 -23.13 -24.99 8.40
C ASP A 9 -24.48 -24.27 8.24
N GLU A 10 -25.36 -24.36 9.24
CA GLU A 10 -26.62 -23.61 9.29
C GLU A 10 -26.37 -22.08 9.35
N ILE A 11 -25.37 -21.66 10.11
CA ILE A 11 -24.94 -20.26 10.17
C ILE A 11 -24.39 -19.81 8.80
N SER A 12 -23.58 -20.63 8.15
CA SER A 12 -23.02 -20.36 6.82
C SER A 12 -24.12 -20.21 5.77
N GLU A 13 -25.08 -21.13 5.72
CA GLU A 13 -26.23 -21.05 4.81
C GLU A 13 -27.10 -19.82 5.09
N MET A 14 -27.31 -19.47 6.34
CA MET A 14 -28.06 -18.27 6.73
C MET A 14 -27.35 -16.99 6.27
N TRP A 15 -26.01 -16.94 6.34
CA TRP A 15 -25.21 -15.80 5.85
C TRP A 15 -25.17 -15.72 4.32
N LYS A 16 -25.07 -16.84 3.61
CA LYS A 16 -25.19 -16.88 2.14
C LYS A 16 -26.54 -16.36 1.66
N ASP A 17 -27.60 -16.58 2.44
CA ASP A 17 -28.94 -16.08 2.17
C ASP A 17 -29.18 -14.63 2.65
N ALA A 18 -28.23 -14.02 3.34
CA ALA A 18 -28.33 -12.63 3.82
C ALA A 18 -28.50 -11.62 2.66
N SER A 19 -28.08 -11.97 1.43
CA SER A 19 -28.37 -11.21 0.21
C SER A 19 -29.88 -11.06 -0.05
N ARG A 20 -30.71 -12.02 0.41
CA ARG A 20 -32.18 -11.97 0.34
C ARG A 20 -32.80 -11.01 1.33
N TRP A 21 -32.08 -10.59 2.36
CA TRP A 21 -32.69 -9.84 3.47
C TRP A 21 -32.96 -8.38 3.15
N LYS A 22 -32.63 -7.90 1.95
CA LYS A 22 -32.93 -6.50 1.53
C LYS A 22 -32.86 -5.52 2.72
N THR A 23 -31.80 -5.65 3.51
CA THR A 23 -31.64 -4.92 4.79
C THR A 23 -31.79 -3.42 4.57
N GLY A 24 -31.23 -2.91 3.47
CA GLY A 24 -31.39 -1.52 3.10
C GLY A 24 -32.84 -1.11 2.86
N ASP A 25 -33.66 -1.96 2.23
CA ASP A 25 -35.07 -1.65 1.96
C ASP A 25 -35.89 -1.58 3.24
N LYS A 26 -35.59 -2.42 4.23
CA LYS A 26 -36.23 -2.35 5.55
C LYS A 26 -35.96 -1.01 6.24
N TRP A 27 -34.72 -0.57 6.24
CA TRP A 27 -34.37 0.72 6.84
C TRP A 27 -34.96 1.91 6.06
N ARG A 28 -34.99 1.82 4.72
CA ARG A 28 -35.68 2.83 3.89
C ARG A 28 -37.17 2.92 4.22
N SER A 29 -37.82 1.77 4.47
CA SER A 29 -39.24 1.76 4.85
C SER A 29 -39.53 2.42 6.19
N PHE A 30 -38.54 2.51 7.09
CA PHE A 30 -38.61 3.25 8.35
C PHE A 30 -38.26 4.75 8.18
N GLY A 31 -38.02 5.21 6.93
CA GLY A 31 -37.70 6.62 6.67
C GLY A 31 -36.23 6.99 6.89
N TRP A 32 -35.32 6.00 7.01
CA TRP A 32 -33.90 6.24 7.16
C TRP A 32 -33.23 6.48 5.81
N ASN A 33 -32.22 7.37 5.79
CA ASN A 33 -31.28 7.43 4.69
C ASN A 33 -30.35 6.22 4.77
N VAL A 34 -30.23 5.45 3.68
CA VAL A 34 -29.44 4.21 3.64
C VAL A 34 -28.29 4.36 2.67
N LEU A 35 -27.09 4.15 3.17
CA LEU A 35 -25.86 4.06 2.38
C LEU A 35 -25.35 2.62 2.45
N GLU A 36 -25.21 1.98 1.30
CA GLU A 36 -24.65 0.63 1.20
C GLU A 36 -23.26 0.75 0.58
N ILE A 37 -22.26 0.15 1.24
CA ILE A 37 -20.85 0.25 0.85
C ILE A 37 -20.17 -1.11 0.93
N ASP A 38 -19.04 -1.24 0.24
CA ASP A 38 -18.05 -2.26 0.49
C ASP A 38 -17.25 -1.86 1.76
N GLY A 39 -17.41 -2.62 2.84
CA GLY A 39 -16.78 -2.33 4.13
C GLY A 39 -15.28 -2.65 4.19
N HIS A 40 -14.70 -3.18 3.11
CA HIS A 40 -13.26 -3.36 2.96
C HIS A 40 -12.62 -2.22 2.14
N ARG A 41 -13.41 -1.19 1.79
CA ARG A 41 -12.92 -0.05 1.02
C ARG A 41 -12.97 1.23 1.85
N VAL A 42 -11.79 1.68 2.28
CA VAL A 42 -11.65 2.86 3.14
C VAL A 42 -12.26 4.10 2.49
N GLU A 43 -12.12 4.26 1.17
CA GLU A 43 -12.68 5.39 0.41
C GLU A 43 -14.20 5.40 0.46
N GLN A 44 -14.84 4.22 0.39
CA GLN A 44 -16.29 4.12 0.50
C GLN A 44 -16.76 4.39 1.94
N ILE A 45 -15.99 3.98 2.93
CA ILE A 45 -16.27 4.24 4.36
C ILE A 45 -16.23 5.75 4.59
N ASP A 46 -15.15 6.42 4.18
CA ASP A 46 -14.98 7.87 4.37
C ASP A 46 -16.07 8.67 3.63
N ALA A 47 -16.31 8.34 2.37
CA ALA A 47 -17.38 8.97 1.58
C ALA A 47 -18.76 8.79 2.23
N ALA A 48 -19.06 7.59 2.76
CA ALA A 48 -20.32 7.32 3.44
C ALA A 48 -20.47 8.10 4.74
N ILE A 49 -19.41 8.19 5.54
CA ILE A 49 -19.38 8.98 6.78
C ILE A 49 -19.58 10.45 6.47
N THR A 50 -18.89 10.98 5.48
CA THR A 50 -19.02 12.37 5.04
C THR A 50 -20.44 12.68 4.59
N LYS A 51 -21.03 11.81 3.77
CA LYS A 51 -22.42 11.94 3.30
C LYS A 51 -23.41 11.82 4.46
N ALA A 52 -23.20 10.90 5.41
CA ALA A 52 -24.02 10.75 6.58
C ALA A 52 -24.02 12.03 7.45
N LYS A 53 -22.84 12.62 7.69
CA LYS A 53 -22.73 13.89 8.43
C LYS A 53 -23.42 15.07 7.73
N ALA A 54 -23.44 15.09 6.40
CA ALA A 54 -24.09 16.13 5.60
C ALA A 54 -25.65 15.97 5.56
N THR A 55 -26.16 14.76 5.72
CA THR A 55 -27.60 14.47 5.70
C THR A 55 -28.25 14.98 6.98
N LYS A 56 -29.26 15.84 6.84
CA LYS A 56 -30.00 16.45 7.97
C LYS A 56 -31.48 16.05 7.93
N GLY A 57 -32.11 16.06 9.09
CA GLY A 57 -33.56 15.83 9.23
C GLY A 57 -34.03 14.36 9.19
N VAL A 58 -33.15 13.45 8.78
CA VAL A 58 -33.41 12.00 8.80
C VAL A 58 -32.20 11.27 9.34
N PRO A 59 -32.36 10.17 10.10
CA PRO A 59 -31.26 9.35 10.54
C PRO A 59 -30.62 8.63 9.33
N THR A 60 -29.32 8.42 9.38
CA THR A 60 -28.57 7.68 8.35
C THR A 60 -28.03 6.38 8.93
N ILE A 61 -28.20 5.30 8.18
CA ILE A 61 -27.54 4.02 8.43
C ILE A 61 -26.55 3.73 7.30
N ILE A 62 -25.35 3.31 7.66
CA ILE A 62 -24.36 2.81 6.72
C ILE A 62 -24.31 1.29 6.86
N ILE A 63 -24.63 0.59 5.79
CA ILE A 63 -24.58 -0.88 5.70
C ILE A 63 -23.29 -1.24 5.00
N SER A 64 -22.31 -1.72 5.78
CA SER A 64 -21.03 -2.18 5.28
C SER A 64 -21.11 -3.67 4.94
N ARG A 65 -20.93 -4.00 3.66
CA ARG A 65 -20.80 -5.38 3.23
C ARG A 65 -19.35 -5.79 3.46
N THR A 66 -19.16 -6.80 4.32
CA THR A 66 -17.83 -7.30 4.67
C THR A 66 -17.77 -8.81 4.48
N ILE A 67 -16.60 -9.31 4.20
CA ILE A 67 -16.27 -10.73 4.20
C ILE A 67 -15.44 -10.97 5.45
N LYS A 68 -15.88 -11.91 6.29
CA LYS A 68 -15.18 -12.25 7.51
C LYS A 68 -13.82 -12.87 7.17
N GLY A 69 -12.77 -12.46 7.87
CA GLY A 69 -11.41 -12.95 7.64
C GLY A 69 -10.85 -12.59 6.25
N LYS A 70 -11.35 -11.51 5.65
CA LYS A 70 -10.92 -11.05 4.32
C LYS A 70 -9.40 -11.00 4.20
N SER A 71 -8.89 -11.50 3.10
CA SER A 71 -7.47 -11.62 2.74
C SER A 71 -6.68 -12.72 3.46
N LEU A 72 -7.31 -13.53 4.29
CA LEU A 72 -6.70 -14.71 4.88
C LEU A 72 -7.42 -15.97 4.41
N GLU A 73 -6.82 -16.75 3.50
CA GLU A 73 -7.47 -17.89 2.85
C GLU A 73 -8.05 -18.89 3.87
N HIS A 74 -7.31 -19.15 4.95
CA HIS A 74 -7.75 -20.03 6.04
C HIS A 74 -8.95 -19.49 6.84
N MET A 75 -9.17 -18.17 6.83
CA MET A 75 -10.18 -17.52 7.66
C MET A 75 -11.32 -16.90 6.84
N GLU A 76 -11.09 -16.62 5.54
CA GLU A 76 -12.05 -15.91 4.69
C GLU A 76 -13.34 -16.71 4.55
N ASP A 77 -14.46 -16.02 4.82
CA ASP A 77 -15.83 -16.54 4.79
C ASP A 77 -16.06 -17.80 5.62
N ASN A 78 -15.22 -18.05 6.63
CA ASN A 78 -15.29 -19.22 7.49
C ASN A 78 -15.91 -18.87 8.87
N PRO A 79 -17.14 -19.31 9.15
CA PRO A 79 -17.86 -18.98 10.40
C PRO A 79 -17.20 -19.57 11.66
N GLN A 80 -16.35 -20.59 11.55
CA GLN A 80 -15.67 -21.20 12.70
C GLN A 80 -14.76 -20.20 13.45
N TRP A 81 -14.32 -19.13 12.77
CA TRP A 81 -13.53 -18.06 13.36
C TRP A 81 -14.36 -16.97 14.03
N HIS A 82 -15.67 -17.17 14.21
CA HIS A 82 -16.51 -16.18 14.87
C HIS A 82 -16.24 -16.11 16.38
N GLY A 83 -15.63 -15.01 16.84
CA GLY A 83 -15.27 -14.82 18.24
C GLY A 83 -14.16 -15.75 18.76
N LYS A 84 -13.38 -16.35 17.88
CA LYS A 84 -12.26 -17.24 18.20
C LYS A 84 -10.96 -16.63 17.70
N ALA A 85 -9.94 -16.61 18.55
CA ALA A 85 -8.58 -16.29 18.14
C ALA A 85 -7.94 -17.51 17.46
N PRO A 86 -6.98 -17.32 16.53
CA PRO A 86 -6.21 -18.40 15.97
C PRO A 86 -5.46 -19.18 17.04
N ASP A 87 -5.52 -20.52 16.96
CA ASP A 87 -4.74 -21.40 17.81
C ASP A 87 -3.25 -21.35 17.39
N SER A 88 -2.33 -21.75 18.28
CA SER A 88 -0.88 -21.72 18.05
C SER A 88 -0.43 -22.43 16.77
N ASP A 89 -1.18 -23.43 16.34
CA ASP A 89 -0.85 -24.24 15.14
C ASP A 89 -1.25 -23.53 13.85
N ILE A 90 -2.23 -22.62 13.92
CA ILE A 90 -2.73 -21.83 12.77
C ILE A 90 -1.97 -20.52 12.62
N VAL A 91 -1.45 -19.95 13.70
CA VAL A 91 -0.70 -18.67 13.65
C VAL A 91 0.46 -18.69 12.62
N PRO A 92 1.30 -19.74 12.54
CA PRO A 92 2.35 -19.79 11.53
C PRO A 92 1.82 -19.80 10.08
N ILE A 93 0.67 -20.47 9.86
CA ILE A 93 0.03 -20.52 8.53
C ILE A 93 -0.49 -19.12 8.15
N ILE A 94 -1.18 -18.45 9.08
CA ILE A 94 -1.69 -17.08 8.86
C ILE A 94 -0.53 -16.13 8.61
N ASN A 95 0.56 -16.22 9.37
CA ASN A 95 1.72 -15.38 9.14
C ASN A 95 2.33 -15.65 7.75
N SER A 96 2.44 -16.90 7.33
CA SER A 96 2.89 -17.25 5.98
C SER A 96 1.96 -16.71 4.89
N GLU A 97 0.64 -16.71 5.11
CA GLU A 97 -0.32 -16.08 4.17
C GLU A 97 -0.15 -14.57 4.12
N LEU A 98 0.09 -13.90 5.24
CA LEU A 98 0.37 -12.47 5.29
C LEU A 98 1.70 -12.13 4.65
N ASP A 99 2.74 -12.90 4.92
CA ASP A 99 4.08 -12.73 4.36
C ASP A 99 4.13 -13.01 2.84
N SER A 100 3.17 -13.79 2.31
CA SER A 100 3.05 -14.08 0.89
C SER A 100 2.21 -13.06 0.12
N GLN A 101 1.64 -12.06 0.78
CA GLN A 101 0.90 -11.01 0.09
C GLN A 101 1.87 -10.02 -0.56
N PHE A 102 1.71 -9.81 -1.87
CA PHE A 102 2.41 -8.75 -2.57
C PHE A 102 1.51 -7.51 -2.68
N LEU A 103 2.14 -6.35 -2.68
CA LEU A 103 1.48 -5.07 -2.85
C LEU A 103 1.72 -4.55 -4.28
N ILE A 104 0.70 -3.92 -4.84
CA ILE A 104 0.79 -3.28 -6.16
C ILE A 104 0.82 -1.77 -5.98
N ALA A 105 1.95 -1.17 -6.38
CA ALA A 105 2.21 0.27 -6.34
C ALA A 105 2.37 0.83 -7.77
N PRO A 106 1.29 1.14 -8.51
CA PRO A 106 1.42 1.68 -9.86
C PRO A 106 2.05 3.06 -9.84
N SER A 107 3.09 3.26 -10.66
CA SER A 107 3.65 4.59 -10.88
C SER A 107 2.76 5.42 -11.80
N ILE A 108 2.34 6.60 -11.35
CA ILE A 108 1.46 7.49 -12.12
C ILE A 108 2.19 8.17 -13.30
N ILE A 109 3.53 8.20 -13.30
CA ILE A 109 4.28 8.73 -14.46
C ILE A 109 4.24 7.78 -15.67
N ALA A 110 3.86 6.53 -15.49
CA ALA A 110 3.65 5.59 -16.58
C ALA A 110 2.37 5.86 -17.39
N GLY A 111 1.49 6.72 -16.86
CA GLY A 111 0.23 7.14 -17.48
C GLY A 111 0.32 8.49 -18.19
N ASP A 112 -0.78 9.24 -18.15
CA ASP A 112 -0.86 10.57 -18.77
C ASP A 112 -0.37 11.66 -17.80
N MET A 113 0.88 12.09 -17.98
CA MET A 113 1.50 13.15 -17.19
C MET A 113 0.78 14.51 -17.31
N SER A 114 -0.03 14.70 -18.33
CA SER A 114 -0.84 15.94 -18.46
C SER A 114 -2.11 15.92 -17.60
N ASN A 115 -2.47 14.74 -17.06
CA ASN A 115 -3.68 14.58 -16.27
C ASN A 115 -3.48 13.57 -15.10
N LEU A 116 -2.56 13.91 -14.20
CA LEU A 116 -2.22 13.06 -13.04
C LEU A 116 -3.41 12.79 -12.10
N GLU A 117 -4.38 13.70 -12.04
CA GLU A 117 -5.59 13.49 -11.25
C GLU A 117 -6.39 12.27 -11.76
N ASN A 118 -6.44 12.09 -13.09
CA ASN A 118 -7.08 10.93 -13.67
C ASN A 118 -6.29 9.65 -13.41
N GLU A 119 -4.96 9.71 -13.42
CA GLU A 119 -4.12 8.57 -13.09
C GLU A 119 -4.31 8.11 -11.63
N VAL A 120 -4.39 9.05 -10.68
CA VAL A 120 -4.76 8.72 -9.28
C VAL A 120 -6.13 8.02 -9.23
N LYS A 121 -7.15 8.55 -9.94
CA LYS A 121 -8.48 7.90 -10.00
C LYS A 121 -8.45 6.51 -10.63
N ARG A 122 -7.57 6.28 -11.60
CA ARG A 122 -7.36 4.95 -12.20
C ARG A 122 -6.76 3.97 -11.18
N CYS A 123 -5.77 4.40 -10.38
CA CYS A 123 -5.22 3.59 -9.28
C CYS A 123 -6.31 3.23 -8.26
N VAL A 124 -7.14 4.19 -7.85
CA VAL A 124 -8.28 3.95 -6.96
C VAL A 124 -9.26 2.94 -7.55
N THR A 125 -9.61 3.09 -8.82
CA THR A 125 -10.54 2.18 -9.52
C THR A 125 -9.93 0.79 -9.70
N GLY A 126 -8.62 0.73 -9.97
CA GLY A 126 -7.85 -0.51 -10.12
C GLY A 126 -7.57 -1.22 -8.81
N ARG A 127 -7.89 -0.60 -7.65
CA ARG A 127 -7.66 -1.17 -6.32
C ARG A 127 -6.18 -1.39 -6.01
N SER A 128 -5.32 -0.46 -6.42
CA SER A 128 -3.92 -0.52 -6.03
C SER A 128 -3.77 -0.37 -4.51
N ASP A 129 -2.73 -0.97 -3.96
CA ASP A 129 -2.44 -0.94 -2.53
C ASP A 129 -1.73 0.36 -2.14
N LEU A 130 -0.83 0.84 -3.00
CA LEU A 130 -0.15 2.13 -2.89
C LEU A 130 -0.27 2.89 -4.22
N ILE A 131 0.13 4.15 -4.24
CA ILE A 131 0.35 4.93 -5.45
C ILE A 131 1.80 5.39 -5.44
N HIS A 132 2.58 4.89 -6.42
CA HIS A 132 3.98 5.24 -6.55
C HIS A 132 4.16 6.58 -7.25
N LEU A 133 4.93 7.47 -6.63
CA LEU A 133 5.13 8.86 -7.04
C LEU A 133 6.62 9.11 -7.33
N ASP A 134 7.02 8.93 -8.58
CA ASP A 134 8.40 9.18 -9.04
C ASP A 134 8.68 10.67 -9.16
N VAL A 135 9.37 11.22 -8.19
CA VAL A 135 9.83 12.61 -8.17
C VAL A 135 11.23 12.72 -8.75
N MET A 136 11.36 13.46 -9.82
CA MET A 136 12.62 13.66 -10.55
C MET A 136 12.92 15.15 -10.69
N ASP A 137 14.12 15.59 -10.29
CA ASP A 137 14.52 17.00 -10.28
C ASP A 137 15.25 17.46 -11.55
N GLY A 138 15.60 16.54 -12.45
CA GLY A 138 16.40 16.82 -13.64
C GLY A 138 17.90 16.98 -13.37
N GLN A 139 18.36 16.63 -12.15
CA GLN A 139 19.75 16.69 -11.73
C GLN A 139 20.29 15.29 -11.38
N PHE A 140 19.62 14.57 -10.48
CA PHE A 140 19.94 13.17 -10.19
C PHE A 140 19.71 12.28 -11.41
N VAL A 141 18.58 12.49 -12.10
CA VAL A 141 18.27 11.90 -13.40
C VAL A 141 17.96 13.01 -14.41
N PRO A 142 18.16 12.79 -15.72
CA PRO A 142 17.96 13.84 -16.74
C PRO A 142 16.52 14.31 -16.87
N THR A 143 15.56 13.47 -16.49
CA THR A 143 14.12 13.77 -16.58
C THR A 143 13.70 14.63 -15.38
N LYS A 144 12.72 15.50 -15.61
CA LYS A 144 12.01 16.22 -14.54
C LYS A 144 10.53 15.85 -14.60
N THR A 145 9.97 15.48 -13.44
CA THR A 145 8.56 15.15 -13.29
C THR A 145 7.81 16.26 -12.51
N PHE A 146 7.21 15.94 -11.44
CA PHE A 146 6.50 16.84 -10.54
C PHE A 146 7.23 16.96 -9.19
N ASP A 147 6.79 17.89 -8.36
CA ASP A 147 7.33 18.13 -7.03
C ASP A 147 6.26 17.99 -5.94
N HIS A 148 6.63 18.30 -4.71
CA HIS A 148 5.76 18.26 -3.53
C HIS A 148 4.47 19.09 -3.69
N VAL A 149 4.48 20.17 -4.49
CA VAL A 149 3.28 21.00 -4.72
C VAL A 149 2.22 20.17 -5.45
N LYS A 150 2.62 19.42 -6.48
CA LYS A 150 1.71 18.54 -7.21
C LYS A 150 1.21 17.39 -6.33
N ILE A 151 2.05 16.79 -5.49
CA ILE A 151 1.65 15.73 -4.54
C ILE A 151 0.58 16.27 -3.60
N LYS A 152 0.76 17.48 -3.07
CA LYS A 152 -0.22 18.14 -2.20
C LYS A 152 -1.57 18.38 -2.89
N GLU A 153 -1.56 18.69 -4.19
CA GLU A 153 -2.78 18.82 -5.00
C GLU A 153 -3.48 17.47 -5.20
N LEU A 154 -2.72 16.38 -5.35
CA LEU A 154 -3.24 15.04 -5.57
C LEU A 154 -3.75 14.38 -4.27
N ARG A 155 -3.17 14.71 -3.13
CA ARG A 155 -3.49 14.06 -1.85
C ARG A 155 -4.98 14.00 -1.50
N PRO A 156 -5.79 15.06 -1.69
CA PRO A 156 -7.22 15.02 -1.37
C PRO A 156 -8.07 14.09 -2.27
N LEU A 157 -7.50 13.57 -3.35
CA LEU A 157 -8.24 12.74 -4.32
C LEU A 157 -8.38 11.28 -3.88
N THR A 158 -7.58 10.83 -2.92
CA THR A 158 -7.56 9.44 -2.48
C THR A 158 -7.09 9.32 -1.04
N VAL A 159 -7.40 8.19 -0.41
CA VAL A 159 -6.82 7.77 0.87
C VAL A 159 -5.79 6.64 0.69
N ILE A 160 -5.59 6.15 -0.54
CA ILE A 160 -4.54 5.18 -0.84
C ILE A 160 -3.19 5.81 -0.47
N PRO A 161 -2.31 5.09 0.25
CA PRO A 161 -1.03 5.63 0.65
C PRO A 161 -0.17 6.06 -0.55
N PHE A 162 0.50 7.20 -0.40
CA PHE A 162 1.47 7.71 -1.35
C PHE A 162 2.87 7.20 -0.99
N ASP A 163 3.43 6.38 -1.85
CA ASP A 163 4.81 5.95 -1.85
C ASP A 163 5.63 6.92 -2.72
N THR A 164 6.36 7.81 -2.09
CA THR A 164 7.06 8.91 -2.76
C THR A 164 8.53 8.60 -2.93
N HIS A 165 8.92 8.30 -4.15
CA HIS A 165 10.28 7.95 -4.55
C HIS A 165 11.05 9.18 -5.03
N LEU A 166 12.04 9.61 -4.25
CA LEU A 166 12.81 10.83 -4.50
C LEU A 166 14.09 10.55 -5.29
N MET A 167 14.02 10.72 -6.59
CA MET A 167 15.15 10.76 -7.51
C MET A 167 15.64 12.21 -7.65
N ILE A 168 16.14 12.77 -6.55
CA ILE A 168 16.57 14.17 -6.47
C ILE A 168 17.93 14.31 -5.80
N ASN A 169 18.68 15.34 -6.16
CA ASN A 169 19.84 15.73 -5.41
C ASN A 169 19.44 16.37 -4.06
N ASP A 170 20.28 16.18 -3.04
CA ASP A 170 20.16 16.83 -1.73
C ASP A 170 18.79 16.58 -1.03
N PRO A 171 18.36 15.29 -0.89
CA PRO A 171 17.03 14.97 -0.35
C PRO A 171 16.80 15.47 1.09
N VAL A 172 17.87 15.67 1.88
CA VAL A 172 17.77 16.22 3.25
C VAL A 172 17.05 17.56 3.28
N LYS A 173 17.34 18.43 2.31
CA LYS A 173 16.72 19.76 2.25
C LYS A 173 15.22 19.72 1.93
N HIS A 174 14.77 18.66 1.25
CA HIS A 174 13.45 18.63 0.66
C HIS A 174 12.49 17.65 1.32
N VAL A 175 12.99 16.72 2.14
CA VAL A 175 12.17 15.66 2.76
C VAL A 175 10.93 16.21 3.48
N LYS A 176 11.06 17.33 4.19
CA LYS A 176 9.93 17.96 4.90
C LYS A 176 8.83 18.47 3.98
N ASP A 177 9.19 18.96 2.79
CA ASP A 177 8.22 19.44 1.82
C ASP A 177 7.31 18.29 1.35
N TYR A 178 7.86 17.07 1.21
CA TYR A 178 7.10 15.86 0.83
C TYR A 178 6.26 15.31 1.97
N ILE A 179 6.75 15.37 3.20
CA ILE A 179 5.95 15.08 4.40
C ILE A 179 4.72 16.00 4.46
N ASP A 180 4.93 17.31 4.32
CA ASP A 180 3.87 18.34 4.36
C ASP A 180 2.92 18.27 3.15
N ALA A 181 3.35 17.61 2.07
CA ALA A 181 2.52 17.31 0.91
C ALA A 181 1.61 16.09 1.12
N GLY A 182 1.85 15.27 2.15
CA GLY A 182 1.03 14.13 2.51
C GLY A 182 1.54 12.81 1.94
N SER A 183 2.86 12.65 1.78
CA SER A 183 3.50 11.36 1.52
C SER A 183 3.36 10.46 2.74
N ASP A 184 3.03 9.18 2.52
CA ASP A 184 2.92 8.18 3.59
C ASP A 184 4.23 7.39 3.76
N ILE A 185 4.98 7.20 2.65
CA ILE A 185 6.34 6.66 2.63
C ILE A 185 7.19 7.63 1.81
N VAL A 186 8.43 7.87 2.23
CA VAL A 186 9.41 8.64 1.45
C VAL A 186 10.67 7.82 1.30
N THR A 187 11.03 7.55 0.05
CA THR A 187 12.21 6.76 -0.35
C THR A 187 13.27 7.66 -0.96
N VAL A 188 14.51 7.51 -0.49
CA VAL A 188 15.68 8.22 -1.00
C VAL A 188 16.75 7.25 -1.49
N HIS A 189 17.53 7.69 -2.46
CA HIS A 189 18.57 6.88 -3.09
C HIS A 189 19.88 6.83 -2.30
N ALA A 190 20.50 5.64 -2.27
CA ALA A 190 21.85 5.42 -1.74
C ALA A 190 22.90 6.29 -2.41
N GLU A 191 22.74 6.54 -3.72
CA GLU A 191 23.70 7.26 -4.57
C GLU A 191 23.83 8.75 -4.24
N VAL A 192 22.85 9.32 -3.52
CA VAL A 192 22.82 10.75 -3.13
C VAL A 192 22.77 10.93 -1.61
N THR A 193 23.01 9.87 -0.86
CA THR A 193 23.06 9.89 0.60
C THR A 193 24.32 9.21 1.13
N ASP A 194 24.70 9.58 2.32
CA ASP A 194 25.69 8.91 3.16
C ASP A 194 25.08 8.59 4.52
N GLU A 195 25.87 7.97 5.40
CA GLU A 195 25.40 7.59 6.74
C GLU A 195 24.81 8.76 7.53
N SER A 196 25.39 9.95 7.41
CA SER A 196 24.95 11.14 8.17
C SER A 196 23.67 11.73 7.61
N SER A 197 23.63 11.95 6.30
CA SER A 197 22.49 12.54 5.60
C SER A 197 21.28 11.62 5.61
N PHE A 198 21.49 10.30 5.43
CA PHE A 198 20.40 9.33 5.55
C PHE A 198 19.90 9.24 7.01
N GLY A 199 20.79 9.26 8.00
CA GLY A 199 20.40 9.29 9.42
C GLY A 199 19.52 10.50 9.76
N GLU A 200 19.83 11.68 9.23
CA GLU A 200 19.00 12.88 9.41
C GLU A 200 17.62 12.73 8.78
N ILE A 201 17.56 12.21 7.53
CA ILE A 201 16.28 11.92 6.83
C ILE A 201 15.46 10.91 7.62
N HIS A 202 16.07 9.80 8.03
CA HIS A 202 15.43 8.73 8.81
C HIS A 202 14.79 9.31 10.09
N ASP A 203 15.53 10.09 10.85
CA ASP A 203 15.03 10.66 12.11
C ASP A 203 13.87 11.65 11.87
N ILE A 204 13.96 12.47 10.81
CA ILE A 204 12.87 13.37 10.41
C ILE A 204 11.62 12.59 10.06
N LEU A 205 11.72 11.54 9.22
CA LEU A 205 10.58 10.74 8.79
C LEU A 205 9.93 10.01 9.97
N LYS A 206 10.73 9.35 10.82
CA LYS A 206 10.21 8.67 12.03
C LYS A 206 9.54 9.66 13.00
N GLN A 207 10.08 10.85 13.19
CA GLN A 207 9.48 11.89 14.04
C GLN A 207 8.08 12.30 13.53
N HIS A 208 7.87 12.29 12.22
CA HIS A 208 6.60 12.66 11.58
C HIS A 208 5.69 11.45 11.30
N GLN A 209 6.09 10.25 11.72
CA GLN A 209 5.36 9.00 11.50
C GLN A 209 5.13 8.69 10.00
N VAL A 210 6.10 9.07 9.17
CA VAL A 210 6.16 8.74 7.74
C VAL A 210 7.08 7.55 7.55
N GLY A 211 6.72 6.62 6.68
CA GLY A 211 7.52 5.45 6.36
C GLY A 211 8.87 5.82 5.74
N VAL A 212 9.90 5.10 6.13
CA VAL A 212 11.28 5.32 5.67
C VAL A 212 11.63 4.31 4.60
N GLY A 213 11.81 4.78 3.37
CA GLY A 213 12.27 3.99 2.23
C GLY A 213 13.73 4.28 1.89
N PHE A 214 14.39 3.26 1.35
CA PHE A 214 15.74 3.35 0.82
C PHE A 214 15.79 2.72 -0.55
N ALA A 215 16.42 3.35 -1.54
CA ALA A 215 16.50 2.86 -2.91
C ALA A 215 17.94 2.65 -3.36
N ILE A 216 18.15 1.64 -4.20
CA ILE A 216 19.42 1.37 -4.86
C ILE A 216 19.24 1.12 -6.35
N ASN A 217 20.14 1.67 -7.17
CA ASN A 217 20.20 1.44 -8.61
C ASN A 217 20.55 -0.02 -8.95
N PRO A 218 20.32 -0.48 -10.18
CA PRO A 218 20.61 -1.87 -10.57
C PRO A 218 22.06 -2.27 -10.33
N ASP A 219 22.99 -1.37 -10.51
CA ASP A 219 24.44 -1.56 -10.37
C ASP A 219 25.01 -1.11 -9.01
N THR A 220 24.19 -0.58 -8.11
CA THR A 220 24.59 -0.15 -6.77
C THR A 220 24.37 -1.27 -5.76
N GLU A 221 25.39 -1.69 -5.03
CA GLU A 221 25.25 -2.61 -3.89
C GLU A 221 24.77 -1.85 -2.65
N LEU A 222 24.12 -2.56 -1.73
CA LEU A 222 23.64 -1.98 -0.48
C LEU A 222 24.85 -1.52 0.37
N PRO A 223 24.99 -0.21 0.69
CA PRO A 223 26.13 0.28 1.44
C PRO A 223 26.21 -0.31 2.84
N GLU A 224 27.39 -0.73 3.30
CA GLU A 224 27.57 -1.31 4.65
C GLU A 224 27.03 -0.42 5.77
N TRP A 225 27.18 0.90 5.65
CA TRP A 225 26.66 1.84 6.65
C TRP A 225 25.13 1.80 6.79
N SER A 226 24.40 1.37 5.75
CA SER A 226 22.94 1.28 5.79
C SER A 226 22.42 0.13 6.64
N TYR A 227 23.24 -0.88 6.93
CA TYR A 227 22.82 -2.07 7.68
C TYR A 227 22.26 -1.75 9.07
N LYS A 228 22.78 -0.74 9.73
CA LYS A 228 22.27 -0.30 11.03
C LYS A 228 20.84 0.26 11.00
N PHE A 229 20.34 0.63 9.82
CA PHE A 229 18.99 1.15 9.64
C PHE A 229 17.99 0.09 9.19
N LEU A 230 18.45 -1.07 8.68
CA LEU A 230 17.59 -2.08 8.04
C LEU A 230 16.40 -2.48 8.90
N SER A 231 16.59 -2.72 10.19
CA SER A 231 15.51 -3.11 11.11
C SER A 231 14.46 -2.01 11.35
N SER A 232 14.70 -0.79 10.88
CA SER A 232 13.82 0.36 11.03
C SER A 232 13.32 0.94 9.70
N LEU A 233 13.75 0.37 8.58
CA LEU A 233 13.19 0.70 7.27
C LEU A 233 11.82 0.08 7.10
N ASP A 234 10.93 0.81 6.45
CA ASP A 234 9.61 0.34 6.06
C ASP A 234 9.63 -0.22 4.62
N GLN A 235 10.60 0.23 3.80
CA GLN A 235 10.71 -0.17 2.39
C GLN A 235 12.15 -0.14 1.89
N LEU A 236 12.50 -1.13 1.05
CA LEU A 236 13.72 -1.12 0.24
C LEU A 236 13.33 -1.24 -1.24
N ILE A 237 13.56 -0.18 -2.02
CA ILE A 237 13.37 -0.21 -3.48
C ILE A 237 14.64 -0.72 -4.15
N VAL A 238 14.48 -1.77 -4.94
CA VAL A 238 15.51 -2.28 -5.86
C VAL A 238 15.12 -1.86 -7.27
N MET A 239 15.85 -0.90 -7.82
CA MET A 239 15.59 -0.48 -9.19
C MET A 239 15.83 -1.65 -10.14
N SER A 240 14.83 -1.97 -10.94
CA SER A 240 14.91 -2.99 -11.99
C SER A 240 14.98 -2.41 -13.39
N VAL A 241 15.18 -1.10 -13.46
CA VAL A 241 15.54 -0.32 -14.67
C VAL A 241 16.52 0.78 -14.27
N ILE A 242 17.14 1.41 -15.24
CA ILE A 242 17.89 2.65 -14.98
C ILE A 242 16.90 3.77 -14.68
N PRO A 243 16.97 4.43 -13.50
CA PRO A 243 16.02 5.48 -13.14
C PRO A 243 16.01 6.64 -14.14
N GLY A 244 14.86 7.32 -14.26
CA GLY A 244 14.75 8.52 -15.08
C GLY A 244 13.68 8.51 -16.16
N LYS A 245 13.06 7.37 -16.48
CA LYS A 245 11.88 7.30 -17.38
C LYS A 245 11.11 6.00 -17.23
N SER A 246 9.82 6.05 -17.47
CA SER A 246 8.94 4.88 -17.52
C SER A 246 9.08 4.09 -18.83
N GLY A 247 8.49 2.88 -18.87
CA GLY A 247 8.38 2.06 -20.07
C GLY A 247 9.65 1.33 -20.49
N GLN A 248 10.63 1.20 -19.61
CA GLN A 248 11.84 0.42 -19.84
C GLN A 248 11.60 -1.08 -19.63
N LYS A 249 12.43 -1.92 -20.22
CA LYS A 249 12.44 -3.35 -19.96
C LYS A 249 13.09 -3.64 -18.62
N TYR A 250 12.53 -4.61 -17.91
CA TYR A 250 13.09 -5.16 -16.68
C TYR A 250 14.51 -5.68 -16.91
N ILE A 251 15.41 -5.39 -16.01
CA ILE A 251 16.81 -5.87 -16.02
C ILE A 251 16.84 -7.22 -15.31
N GLU A 252 17.07 -8.31 -16.05
CA GLU A 252 16.99 -9.68 -15.55
C GLU A 252 17.97 -9.97 -14.37
N GLU A 253 19.10 -9.27 -14.34
CA GLU A 253 20.09 -9.37 -13.26
C GLU A 253 19.51 -8.96 -11.89
N THR A 254 18.43 -8.17 -11.88
CA THR A 254 17.73 -7.75 -10.66
C THR A 254 17.19 -8.94 -9.88
N HIS A 255 16.76 -10.02 -10.53
CA HIS A 255 16.32 -11.24 -9.86
C HIS A 255 17.37 -11.77 -8.87
N SER A 256 18.59 -11.97 -9.34
CA SER A 256 19.68 -12.46 -8.48
C SER A 256 20.06 -11.46 -7.40
N LYS A 257 19.92 -10.17 -7.67
CA LYS A 257 20.19 -9.11 -6.70
C LYS A 257 19.13 -9.10 -5.59
N MET A 258 17.84 -9.19 -5.92
CA MET A 258 16.76 -9.25 -4.96
C MET A 258 16.89 -10.48 -4.05
N SER A 259 17.14 -11.66 -4.61
CA SER A 259 17.34 -12.88 -3.81
C SER A 259 18.51 -12.77 -2.82
N ARG A 260 19.63 -12.11 -3.24
CA ARG A 260 20.76 -11.87 -2.30
C ARG A 260 20.38 -10.86 -1.22
N LEU A 261 19.69 -9.78 -1.59
CA LEU A 261 19.25 -8.76 -0.65
C LEU A 261 18.28 -9.34 0.37
N ASN A 262 17.31 -10.15 -0.08
CA ASN A 262 16.37 -10.81 0.83
C ASN A 262 17.10 -11.60 1.92
N SER A 263 18.16 -12.34 1.60
CA SER A 263 18.98 -13.02 2.59
C SER A 263 19.63 -12.05 3.58
N ILE A 264 20.22 -10.96 3.10
CA ILE A 264 20.85 -9.93 3.95
C ILE A 264 19.82 -9.27 4.85
N LEU A 265 18.67 -8.93 4.32
CA LEU A 265 17.58 -8.26 5.03
C LEU A 265 17.02 -9.12 6.17
N ASN A 266 16.82 -10.41 5.89
CA ASN A 266 16.38 -11.39 6.90
C ASN A 266 17.41 -11.54 8.04
N GLU A 267 18.71 -11.57 7.74
CA GLU A 267 19.78 -11.63 8.73
C GLU A 267 19.84 -10.36 9.60
N ASN A 268 19.36 -9.23 9.10
CA ASN A 268 19.39 -7.93 9.78
C ASN A 268 18.03 -7.50 10.37
N ASN A 269 17.09 -8.42 10.54
CA ASN A 269 15.76 -8.19 11.12
C ASN A 269 14.96 -7.11 10.37
N PHE A 270 15.12 -7.01 9.07
CA PHE A 270 14.26 -6.19 8.25
C PHE A 270 12.83 -6.75 8.27
N SER A 271 11.86 -5.89 8.51
CA SER A 271 10.43 -6.25 8.56
C SER A 271 9.58 -5.40 7.60
N GLY A 272 10.23 -4.62 6.76
CA GLY A 272 9.58 -3.83 5.72
C GLY A 272 9.35 -4.63 4.43
N CYS A 273 8.95 -3.92 3.38
CA CYS A 273 8.73 -4.50 2.05
C CYS A 273 9.94 -4.31 1.15
N ILE A 274 10.28 -5.33 0.34
CA ILE A 274 11.17 -5.17 -0.81
C ILE A 274 10.30 -4.82 -2.01
N GLU A 275 10.64 -3.74 -2.71
CA GLU A 275 9.95 -3.31 -3.92
C GLU A 275 10.88 -3.42 -5.14
N ALA A 276 10.38 -4.03 -6.22
CA ALA A 276 11.02 -3.96 -7.53
C ALA A 276 10.39 -2.82 -8.32
N ASP A 277 11.17 -1.80 -8.63
CA ASP A 277 10.69 -0.64 -9.39
C ASP A 277 11.24 -0.63 -10.81
N GLY A 278 10.33 -0.73 -11.77
CA GLY A 278 10.57 -0.59 -13.20
C GLY A 278 10.42 -1.89 -14.01
N GLY A 279 9.76 -1.80 -15.15
CA GLY A 279 9.66 -2.88 -16.13
C GLY A 279 8.83 -4.10 -15.72
N VAL A 280 8.20 -4.09 -14.54
CA VAL A 280 7.32 -5.16 -14.07
C VAL A 280 6.05 -5.21 -14.93
N ASN A 281 5.64 -6.41 -15.32
CA ASN A 281 4.48 -6.64 -16.18
C ASN A 281 3.88 -8.03 -15.91
N LEU A 282 2.78 -8.38 -16.61
CA LEU A 282 2.08 -9.66 -16.41
C LEU A 282 2.91 -10.90 -16.74
N GLU A 283 3.98 -10.77 -17.53
CA GLU A 283 4.82 -11.90 -17.92
C GLU A 283 5.90 -12.21 -16.85
N ASN A 284 6.39 -11.18 -16.13
CA ASN A 284 7.48 -11.31 -15.18
C ASN A 284 7.07 -11.15 -13.70
N ILE A 285 5.87 -10.63 -13.39
CA ILE A 285 5.45 -10.36 -12.01
C ILE A 285 5.56 -11.60 -11.10
N GLY A 286 5.26 -12.79 -11.63
CA GLY A 286 5.36 -14.03 -10.85
C GLY A 286 6.79 -14.39 -10.43
N SER A 287 7.79 -14.14 -11.29
CA SER A 287 9.19 -14.35 -10.95
C SER A 287 9.73 -13.25 -10.04
N VAL A 288 9.33 -11.99 -10.28
CA VAL A 288 9.69 -10.86 -9.39
C VAL A 288 9.21 -11.10 -7.96
N PHE A 289 7.98 -11.55 -7.81
CA PHE A 289 7.43 -11.89 -6.48
C PHE A 289 8.17 -13.05 -5.79
N ALA A 290 8.62 -14.05 -6.56
CA ALA A 290 9.33 -15.20 -6.00
C ALA A 290 10.75 -14.86 -5.48
N ASP A 291 11.30 -13.71 -5.84
CA ASP A 291 12.65 -13.28 -5.44
C ASP A 291 12.66 -12.47 -4.12
N GLY A 292 11.55 -11.92 -3.71
CA GLY A 292 11.38 -11.07 -2.52
C GLY A 292 10.26 -11.51 -1.64
#